data_574d6f415e76d65da05108c48a3ab327
#
_entry.id   574d6f415e76d65da05108c48a3ab327
#
_cell.length_a   1.000
_cell.length_b   1.000
_cell.length_c   1.000
_cell.angle_alpha   90.00
_cell.angle_beta   90.00
_cell.angle_gamma   90.00
#
_symmetry.space_group_name_H-M   'P 1'
#
loop_
_entity.id
_entity.type
_entity.pdbx_description
1 polymer ?
#
loop_
_entity_poly.entity_id
_entity_poly.type
_entity_poly.pdbx_seq_one_letter_code
_entity_poly.pdbx_strand_id
1 'polypeptide(L)'
;MKTGTRLYINITNRCNTTCPFCCMYSGESKSTEMPFETYKQIIDENDGEFELQLEGGEPLLNRNIYLFIEYAISTQRCKKVIVLSNGIVLKDNIKRLVELHKWYNVPFEIKVSVNYWLLKVNKNHLQNIADIVFATNYIPDFNIYLNTRKRKDDAWIDEEIAKYGLSEINHSFFLQSYGKMTGNKNYDGVTIVQNIENWKVYSVDGKCFGTDLVARSEHEKGIK
;
A
#
# COMPACT_ATOMS: atom_id res chain seq x y z
N MET A 1 -18.73 9.07 -0.66
CA MET A 1 -18.96 8.57 -2.02
C MET A 1 -17.64 8.13 -2.62
N LYS A 2 -17.55 6.98 -3.27
CA LYS A 2 -16.36 6.64 -4.08
C LYS A 2 -16.38 7.52 -5.32
N THR A 3 -15.44 8.43 -5.42
CA THR A 3 -15.30 9.32 -6.56
C THR A 3 -14.34 8.68 -7.56
N GLY A 4 -14.86 8.18 -8.67
CA GLY A 4 -14.04 7.69 -9.78
C GLY A 4 -13.42 6.30 -9.60
N THR A 5 -12.47 5.99 -10.46
CA THR A 5 -11.70 4.73 -10.46
C THR A 5 -10.53 4.80 -9.50
N ARG A 6 -10.27 3.76 -8.71
CA ARG A 6 -9.03 3.67 -7.93
C ARG A 6 -7.94 3.00 -8.76
N LEU A 7 -6.81 3.68 -8.91
CA LEU A 7 -5.63 3.18 -9.60
C LEU A 7 -4.64 2.60 -8.58
N TYR A 8 -4.49 1.28 -8.56
CA TYR A 8 -3.50 0.56 -7.76
C TYR A 8 -2.23 0.41 -8.59
N ILE A 9 -1.22 1.19 -8.30
CA ILE A 9 0.00 1.23 -9.10
C ILE A 9 1.17 0.72 -8.28
N ASN A 10 1.72 -0.43 -8.69
CA ASN A 10 2.99 -0.92 -8.16
C ASN A 10 4.14 -0.11 -8.75
N ILE A 11 4.79 0.72 -7.93
CA ILE A 11 5.86 1.62 -8.39
C ILE A 11 7.27 1.07 -8.16
N THR A 12 7.39 -0.02 -7.39
CA THR A 12 8.69 -0.68 -7.13
C THR A 12 8.49 -2.10 -6.61
N ASN A 13 9.37 -3.03 -6.97
CA ASN A 13 9.45 -4.33 -6.33
C ASN A 13 10.54 -4.39 -5.24
N ARG A 14 11.29 -3.29 -5.04
CA ARG A 14 12.25 -3.16 -3.93
C ARG A 14 11.51 -3.03 -2.61
N CYS A 15 11.97 -3.76 -1.59
CA CYS A 15 11.41 -3.71 -0.24
C CYS A 15 12.52 -3.89 0.79
N ASN A 16 12.42 -3.24 1.91
CA ASN A 16 13.34 -3.38 3.06
C ASN A 16 12.94 -4.53 4.00
N THR A 17 12.08 -5.44 3.53
CA THR A 17 11.73 -6.69 4.21
C THR A 17 11.36 -7.77 3.21
N THR A 18 11.51 -9.04 3.62
CA THR A 18 11.18 -10.19 2.78
C THR A 18 10.09 -11.02 3.44
N CYS A 19 8.84 -10.54 3.35
CA CYS A 19 7.69 -11.22 3.91
C CYS A 19 7.49 -12.60 3.25
N PRO A 20 7.31 -13.68 4.02
CA PRO A 20 7.14 -15.02 3.45
C PRO A 20 5.81 -15.23 2.71
N PHE A 21 4.87 -14.30 2.84
CA PHE A 21 3.55 -14.29 2.19
C PHE A 21 3.37 -13.13 1.20
N CYS A 22 4.44 -12.49 0.75
CA CYS A 22 4.36 -11.33 -0.14
C CYS A 22 3.65 -11.68 -1.45
N CYS A 23 2.55 -10.99 -1.74
CA CYS A 23 1.82 -11.17 -3.00
C CYS A 23 2.49 -10.49 -4.19
N MET A 24 3.41 -9.56 -3.96
CA MET A 24 4.15 -8.83 -5.00
C MET A 24 5.53 -9.43 -5.28
N TYR A 25 5.90 -10.54 -4.62
CA TYR A 25 7.23 -11.16 -4.72
C TYR A 25 8.41 -10.20 -4.49
N SER A 26 8.15 -9.12 -3.78
CA SER A 26 9.13 -8.08 -3.44
C SER A 26 10.14 -8.52 -2.38
N GLY A 27 11.22 -7.79 -2.26
CA GLY A 27 12.27 -8.05 -1.26
C GLY A 27 13.51 -7.18 -1.46
N GLU A 28 14.49 -7.36 -0.57
CA GLU A 28 15.73 -6.58 -0.56
C GLU A 28 16.61 -6.82 -1.80
N SER A 29 16.51 -8.01 -2.39
CA SER A 29 17.26 -8.37 -3.62
C SER A 29 16.63 -7.85 -4.90
N LYS A 30 15.45 -7.23 -4.83
CA LYS A 30 14.74 -6.66 -5.97
C LYS A 30 15.09 -5.18 -6.12
N SER A 31 15.10 -4.68 -7.38
CA SER A 31 15.50 -3.30 -7.66
C SER A 31 14.74 -2.63 -8.80
N THR A 32 13.70 -3.29 -9.34
CA THR A 32 12.91 -2.69 -10.40
C THR A 32 12.06 -1.56 -9.86
N GLU A 33 12.16 -0.41 -10.49
CA GLU A 33 11.34 0.76 -10.23
C GLU A 33 10.59 1.15 -11.50
N MET A 34 9.33 1.55 -11.36
CA MET A 34 8.54 2.05 -12.48
C MET A 34 9.18 3.32 -13.04
N PRO A 35 9.48 3.41 -14.35
CA PRO A 35 9.93 4.65 -14.97
C PRO A 35 8.85 5.73 -14.88
N PHE A 36 9.26 7.00 -14.75
CA PHE A 36 8.31 8.10 -14.66
C PHE A 36 7.43 8.21 -15.91
N GLU A 37 7.98 7.99 -17.10
CA GLU A 37 7.22 8.03 -18.36
C GLU A 37 6.13 6.95 -18.41
N THR A 38 6.42 5.75 -17.91
CA THR A 38 5.42 4.68 -17.79
C THR A 38 4.31 5.08 -16.81
N TYR A 39 4.67 5.63 -15.66
CA TYR A 39 3.70 6.14 -14.69
C TYR A 39 2.84 7.25 -15.29
N LYS A 40 3.47 8.22 -15.96
CA LYS A 40 2.82 9.33 -16.64
C LYS A 40 1.79 8.81 -17.64
N GLN A 41 2.17 7.85 -18.48
CA GLN A 41 1.26 7.24 -19.45
C GLN A 41 0.04 6.62 -18.76
N ILE A 42 0.21 5.87 -17.65
CA ILE A 42 -0.90 5.29 -16.88
C ILE A 42 -1.87 6.38 -16.42
N ILE A 43 -1.35 7.48 -15.87
CA ILE A 43 -2.19 8.58 -15.39
C ILE A 43 -2.92 9.27 -16.54
N ASP A 44 -2.24 9.51 -17.65
CA ASP A 44 -2.80 10.23 -18.82
C ASP A 44 -3.89 9.41 -19.54
N GLU A 45 -3.75 8.09 -19.62
CA GLU A 45 -4.73 7.17 -20.20
C GLU A 45 -6.01 6.99 -19.36
N ASN A 46 -6.05 7.51 -18.13
CA ASN A 46 -7.23 7.47 -17.28
C ASN A 46 -7.93 8.85 -17.27
N ASP A 47 -8.90 9.04 -18.17
CA ASP A 47 -9.54 10.36 -18.44
C ASP A 47 -10.42 10.90 -17.31
N GLY A 48 -10.96 10.04 -16.45
CA GLY A 48 -11.88 10.41 -15.38
C GLY A 48 -11.19 10.83 -14.09
N GLU A 49 -12.00 11.23 -13.10
CA GLU A 49 -11.54 11.40 -11.72
C GLU A 49 -11.08 10.06 -11.16
N PHE A 50 -10.00 10.07 -10.35
CA PHE A 50 -9.45 8.86 -9.77
C PHE A 50 -8.92 9.07 -8.35
N GLU A 51 -8.84 7.97 -7.60
CA GLU A 51 -8.04 7.85 -6.40
C GLU A 51 -6.72 7.15 -6.77
N LEU A 52 -5.60 7.74 -6.40
CA LEU A 52 -4.27 7.14 -6.60
C LEU A 52 -3.91 6.26 -5.41
N GLN A 53 -3.63 4.98 -5.62
CA GLN A 53 -3.02 4.13 -4.60
C GLN A 53 -1.63 3.66 -5.07
N LEU A 54 -0.60 4.20 -4.44
CA LEU A 54 0.78 3.78 -4.65
C LEU A 54 1.14 2.63 -3.71
N GLU A 55 1.64 1.55 -4.30
CA GLU A 55 2.02 0.34 -3.59
C GLU A 55 3.23 -0.33 -4.26
N GLY A 56 3.59 -1.53 -3.80
CA GLY A 56 4.68 -2.26 -4.41
C GLY A 56 5.36 -3.18 -3.41
N GLY A 57 6.70 -3.17 -3.39
CA GLY A 57 7.48 -3.64 -2.27
C GLY A 57 7.30 -2.71 -1.08
N GLU A 58 8.15 -1.70 -0.99
CA GLU A 58 7.93 -0.54 -0.13
C GLU A 58 7.96 0.73 -0.99
N PRO A 59 6.80 1.35 -1.26
CA PRO A 59 6.76 2.49 -2.17
C PRO A 59 7.57 3.69 -1.69
N LEU A 60 7.74 3.87 -0.38
CA LEU A 60 8.54 4.96 0.19
C LEU A 60 10.06 4.80 -0.04
N LEU A 61 10.51 3.65 -0.58
CA LEU A 61 11.88 3.47 -1.06
C LEU A 61 12.09 3.90 -2.52
N ASN A 62 11.01 4.13 -3.27
CA ASN A 62 11.11 4.65 -4.63
C ASN A 62 11.48 6.12 -4.60
N ARG A 63 12.58 6.50 -5.26
CA ARG A 63 13.12 7.87 -5.25
C ARG A 63 12.17 8.89 -5.87
N ASN A 64 11.30 8.43 -6.75
CA ASN A 64 10.39 9.27 -7.52
C ASN A 64 8.98 9.32 -6.93
N ILE A 65 8.72 8.71 -5.75
CA ILE A 65 7.36 8.64 -5.20
C ILE A 65 6.69 10.02 -5.09
N TYR A 66 7.43 11.03 -4.66
CA TYR A 66 6.90 12.39 -4.52
C TYR A 66 6.59 13.01 -5.86
N LEU A 67 7.47 12.81 -6.87
CA LEU A 67 7.23 13.23 -8.25
C LEU A 67 5.96 12.56 -8.83
N PHE A 68 5.75 11.28 -8.53
CA PHE A 68 4.55 10.54 -8.95
C PHE A 68 3.29 11.16 -8.33
N ILE A 69 3.32 11.44 -7.03
CA ILE A 69 2.21 12.08 -6.32
C ILE A 69 1.93 13.47 -6.91
N GLU A 70 2.95 14.30 -7.06
CA GLU A 70 2.83 15.66 -7.60
C GLU A 70 2.26 15.64 -9.02
N TYR A 71 2.75 14.74 -9.88
CA TYR A 71 2.22 14.61 -11.24
C TYR A 71 0.74 14.23 -11.24
N ALA A 72 0.34 13.21 -10.48
CA ALA A 72 -1.07 12.81 -10.42
C ALA A 72 -1.98 13.95 -9.96
N ILE A 73 -1.58 14.68 -8.91
CA ILE A 73 -2.35 15.82 -8.39
C ILE A 73 -2.42 16.96 -9.41
N SER A 74 -1.34 17.24 -10.14
CA SER A 74 -1.28 18.32 -11.13
C SER A 74 -2.31 18.15 -12.26
N THR A 75 -2.78 16.94 -12.50
CA THR A 75 -3.86 16.66 -13.47
C THR A 75 -5.23 17.19 -13.05
N GLN A 76 -5.40 17.60 -11.78
CA GLN A 76 -6.67 18.01 -11.14
C GLN A 76 -7.76 16.91 -11.11
N ARG A 77 -7.44 15.71 -11.61
CA ARG A 77 -8.31 14.53 -11.62
C ARG A 77 -8.09 13.62 -10.41
N CYS A 78 -6.93 13.71 -9.75
CA CYS A 78 -6.62 12.95 -8.54
C CYS A 78 -7.39 13.52 -7.34
N LYS A 79 -8.36 12.77 -6.82
CA LYS A 79 -9.23 13.21 -5.70
C LYS A 79 -8.75 12.70 -4.34
N LYS A 80 -7.85 11.74 -4.31
CA LYS A 80 -7.24 11.21 -3.10
C LYS A 80 -5.93 10.52 -3.43
N VAL A 81 -4.94 10.67 -2.56
CA VAL A 81 -3.69 9.92 -2.59
C VAL A 81 -3.70 8.89 -1.47
N ILE A 82 -3.39 7.64 -1.81
CA ILE A 82 -3.28 6.53 -0.89
C ILE A 82 -1.88 5.93 -1.01
N VAL A 83 -1.17 5.77 0.10
CA VAL A 83 0.14 5.10 0.13
C VAL A 83 0.02 3.85 1.00
N LEU A 84 0.32 2.68 0.42
CA LEU A 84 0.37 1.42 1.15
C LEU A 84 1.82 1.09 1.52
N SER A 85 2.18 1.32 2.78
CA SER A 85 3.54 1.16 3.30
C SER A 85 3.63 0.00 4.30
N ASN A 86 4.79 -0.63 4.39
CA ASN A 86 5.12 -1.54 5.48
C ASN A 86 5.48 -0.83 6.80
N GLY A 87 5.53 0.50 6.79
CA GLY A 87 5.72 1.35 7.97
C GLY A 87 7.17 1.47 8.47
N ILE A 88 8.14 0.69 7.97
CA ILE A 88 9.51 0.67 8.52
C ILE A 88 10.21 2.02 8.30
N VAL A 89 10.02 2.63 7.13
CA VAL A 89 10.61 3.94 6.78
C VAL A 89 9.60 5.09 6.80
N LEU A 90 8.40 4.85 7.31
CA LEU A 90 7.33 5.84 7.30
C LEU A 90 7.69 7.08 8.13
N LYS A 91 8.35 6.91 9.27
CA LYS A 91 8.77 8.01 10.16
C LYS A 91 9.65 9.03 9.44
N ASP A 92 10.52 8.56 8.55
CA ASP A 92 11.43 9.43 7.78
C ASP A 92 10.72 10.17 6.65
N ASN A 93 9.57 9.67 6.21
CA ASN A 93 8.83 10.17 5.05
C ASN A 93 7.56 10.96 5.43
N ILE A 94 7.03 10.79 6.65
CA ILE A 94 5.72 11.34 7.05
C ILE A 94 5.64 12.86 6.92
N LYS A 95 6.71 13.56 7.27
CA LYS A 95 6.77 15.03 7.17
C LYS A 95 6.53 15.49 5.73
N ARG A 96 7.21 14.86 4.77
CA ARG A 96 7.07 15.22 3.35
C ARG A 96 5.68 14.90 2.81
N LEU A 97 5.08 13.78 3.21
CA LEU A 97 3.70 13.43 2.83
C LEU A 97 2.69 14.45 3.37
N VAL A 98 2.85 14.91 4.62
CA VAL A 98 2.03 15.97 5.22
C VAL A 98 2.23 17.31 4.50
N GLU A 99 3.46 17.66 4.14
CA GLU A 99 3.75 18.88 3.36
C GLU A 99 3.04 18.87 2.01
N LEU A 100 3.08 17.75 1.27
CA LEU A 100 2.37 17.61 0.00
C LEU A 100 0.85 17.72 0.17
N HIS A 101 0.28 17.03 1.17
CA HIS A 101 -1.14 17.16 1.50
C HIS A 101 -1.54 18.62 1.73
N LYS A 102 -0.80 19.34 2.58
CA LYS A 102 -1.09 20.74 2.91
C LYS A 102 -0.92 21.67 1.71
N TRP A 103 0.11 21.44 0.89
CA TRP A 103 0.41 22.27 -0.28
C TRP A 103 -0.67 22.16 -1.35
N TYR A 104 -1.11 20.94 -1.65
CA TYR A 104 -2.03 20.67 -2.74
C TYR A 104 -3.50 20.61 -2.29
N ASN A 105 -3.76 20.55 -0.99
CA ASN A 105 -5.10 20.40 -0.40
C ASN A 105 -5.89 19.21 -0.99
N VAL A 106 -5.21 18.08 -1.18
CA VAL A 106 -5.80 16.82 -1.64
C VAL A 106 -5.82 15.84 -0.46
N PRO A 107 -6.91 15.10 -0.20
CA PRO A 107 -6.96 14.08 0.85
C PRO A 107 -5.89 13.02 0.72
N PHE A 108 -5.22 12.69 1.85
CA PHE A 108 -4.22 11.62 1.93
C PHE A 108 -4.68 10.51 2.87
N GLU A 109 -4.37 9.29 2.50
CA GLU A 109 -4.61 8.09 3.31
C GLU A 109 -3.35 7.23 3.31
N ILE A 110 -2.78 7.00 4.49
CA ILE A 110 -1.61 6.13 4.64
C ILE A 110 -2.10 4.81 5.22
N LYS A 111 -1.99 3.73 4.45
CA LYS A 111 -2.30 2.37 4.90
C LYS A 111 -1.02 1.70 5.37
N VAL A 112 -0.90 1.50 6.67
CA VAL A 112 0.29 0.88 7.26
C VAL A 112 0.04 -0.60 7.48
N SER A 113 0.86 -1.44 6.89
CA SER A 113 0.75 -2.89 7.04
C SER A 113 1.12 -3.33 8.46
N VAL A 114 0.28 -4.17 9.07
CA VAL A 114 0.56 -4.88 10.31
C VAL A 114 0.35 -6.38 10.10
N ASN A 115 1.31 -7.19 10.49
CA ASN A 115 1.22 -8.65 10.43
C ASN A 115 2.31 -9.27 11.33
N TYR A 116 2.21 -10.58 11.55
CA TYR A 116 3.15 -11.30 12.43
C TYR A 116 4.63 -11.15 12.04
N TRP A 117 4.91 -11.00 10.73
CA TRP A 117 6.29 -10.85 10.25
C TRP A 117 6.87 -9.49 10.59
N LEU A 118 6.15 -8.41 10.29
CA LEU A 118 6.57 -7.05 10.61
C LEU A 118 6.76 -6.85 12.11
N LEU A 119 5.86 -7.38 12.95
CA LEU A 119 6.00 -7.35 14.42
C LEU A 119 7.18 -8.16 14.91
N LYS A 120 7.58 -9.22 14.18
CA LYS A 120 8.77 -10.01 14.49
C LYS A 120 10.07 -9.29 14.16
N VAL A 121 10.15 -8.66 12.96
CA VAL A 121 11.40 -8.05 12.46
C VAL A 121 11.60 -6.62 12.93
N ASN A 122 10.54 -5.91 13.30
CA ASN A 122 10.59 -4.55 13.85
C ASN A 122 9.86 -4.49 15.19
N LYS A 123 10.60 -4.60 16.28
CA LYS A 123 10.04 -4.63 17.65
C LYS A 123 9.30 -3.35 18.04
N ASN A 124 9.66 -2.22 17.46
CA ASN A 124 9.04 -0.92 17.72
C ASN A 124 7.96 -0.56 16.71
N HIS A 125 7.49 -1.52 15.90
CA HIS A 125 6.61 -1.25 14.77
C HIS A 125 5.34 -0.50 15.20
N LEU A 126 4.59 -1.03 16.16
CA LEU A 126 3.34 -0.41 16.64
C LEU A 126 3.59 0.90 17.39
N GLN A 127 4.66 1.00 18.18
CA GLN A 127 5.04 2.24 18.85
C GLN A 127 5.32 3.35 17.81
N ASN A 128 6.12 3.06 16.79
CA ASN A 128 6.42 4.03 15.73
C ASN A 128 5.16 4.51 15.00
N ILE A 129 4.21 3.58 14.76
CA ILE A 129 2.93 3.95 14.13
C ILE A 129 2.11 4.82 15.08
N ALA A 130 2.02 4.47 16.37
CA ALA A 130 1.29 5.25 17.37
C ALA A 130 1.83 6.68 17.48
N ASP A 131 3.17 6.84 17.51
CA ASP A 131 3.83 8.14 17.54
C ASP A 131 3.44 8.99 16.29
N ILE A 132 3.41 8.36 15.11
CA ILE A 132 3.04 9.05 13.87
C ILE A 132 1.56 9.44 13.88
N VAL A 133 0.68 8.52 14.29
CA VAL A 133 -0.76 8.78 14.41
C VAL A 133 -1.00 9.94 15.37
N PHE A 134 -0.38 9.92 16.55
CA PHE A 134 -0.49 11.00 17.54
C PHE A 134 -0.03 12.35 16.96
N ALA A 135 1.05 12.34 16.18
CA ALA A 135 1.59 13.55 15.57
C ALA A 135 0.78 14.10 14.39
N THR A 136 -0.14 13.30 13.82
CA THR A 136 -0.88 13.67 12.58
C THR A 136 -2.40 13.67 12.71
N ASN A 137 -2.98 13.13 13.80
CA ASN A 137 -4.43 12.95 13.98
C ASN A 137 -5.24 14.26 13.97
N TYR A 138 -4.59 15.42 14.18
CA TYR A 138 -5.21 16.74 14.12
C TYR A 138 -5.22 17.38 12.73
N ILE A 139 -4.62 16.71 11.73
CA ILE A 139 -4.55 17.23 10.37
C ILE A 139 -5.80 16.77 9.60
N PRO A 140 -6.71 17.70 9.22
CA PRO A 140 -7.90 17.32 8.46
C PRO A 140 -7.54 16.61 7.16
N ASP A 141 -8.33 15.61 6.77
CA ASP A 141 -8.16 14.86 5.50
C ASP A 141 -6.80 14.18 5.29
N PHE A 142 -6.00 14.06 6.37
CA PHE A 142 -4.78 13.24 6.41
C PHE A 142 -4.99 12.08 7.37
N ASN A 143 -5.29 10.90 6.84
CA ASN A 143 -5.70 9.75 7.64
C ASN A 143 -4.64 8.63 7.60
N ILE A 144 -4.46 7.97 8.74
CA ILE A 144 -3.63 6.76 8.85
C ILE A 144 -4.53 5.60 9.27
N TYR A 145 -4.43 4.47 8.56
CA TYR A 145 -5.14 3.24 8.87
C TYR A 145 -4.17 2.07 8.95
N LEU A 146 -4.43 1.13 9.84
CA LEU A 146 -3.74 -0.14 9.85
C LEU A 146 -4.38 -1.08 8.82
N ASN A 147 -3.56 -1.67 7.96
CA ASN A 147 -3.94 -2.74 7.06
C ASN A 147 -3.39 -4.07 7.62
N THR A 148 -4.12 -4.62 8.59
CA THR A 148 -3.68 -5.80 9.32
C THR A 148 -3.99 -7.07 8.55
N ARG A 149 -2.96 -7.91 8.36
CA ARG A 149 -3.05 -9.19 7.67
C ARG A 149 -2.72 -10.34 8.64
N LYS A 150 -3.72 -11.18 8.93
CA LYS A 150 -3.65 -12.25 9.94
C LYS A 150 -3.70 -13.64 9.32
N ARG A 151 -2.99 -14.57 9.93
CA ARG A 151 -3.26 -16.02 9.82
C ARG A 151 -4.40 -16.38 10.79
N LYS A 152 -4.91 -17.61 10.74
CA LYS A 152 -5.95 -18.07 11.67
C LYS A 152 -5.58 -17.88 13.14
N ASP A 153 -4.31 -18.12 13.49
CA ASP A 153 -3.81 -18.08 14.86
C ASP A 153 -3.23 -16.73 15.30
N ASP A 154 -3.44 -15.68 14.51
CA ASP A 154 -2.88 -14.36 14.76
C ASP A 154 -3.85 -13.40 15.49
N ALA A 155 -4.82 -13.92 16.26
CA ALA A 155 -5.74 -13.08 17.05
C ALA A 155 -5.00 -12.16 18.03
N TRP A 156 -3.85 -12.60 18.56
CA TRP A 156 -2.97 -11.83 19.45
C TRP A 156 -2.53 -10.47 18.85
N ILE A 157 -2.53 -10.32 17.52
CA ILE A 157 -2.16 -9.06 16.86
C ILE A 157 -3.14 -7.95 17.23
N ASP A 158 -4.44 -8.23 17.34
CA ASP A 158 -5.43 -7.24 17.73
C ASP A 158 -5.23 -6.78 19.18
N GLU A 159 -4.83 -7.68 20.06
CA GLU A 159 -4.48 -7.36 21.44
C GLU A 159 -3.23 -6.46 21.52
N GLU A 160 -2.20 -6.76 20.70
CA GLU A 160 -1.03 -5.90 20.62
C GLU A 160 -1.38 -4.51 20.08
N ILE A 161 -2.20 -4.41 19.01
CA ILE A 161 -2.66 -3.15 18.46
C ILE A 161 -3.42 -2.32 19.52
N ALA A 162 -4.27 -2.98 20.33
CA ALA A 162 -5.04 -2.33 21.37
C ALA A 162 -4.16 -1.70 22.47
N LYS A 163 -3.04 -2.32 22.83
CA LYS A 163 -2.07 -1.78 23.80
C LYS A 163 -1.50 -0.41 23.42
N TYR A 164 -1.47 -0.11 22.12
CA TYR A 164 -0.99 1.17 21.60
C TYR A 164 -2.12 2.16 21.25
N GLY A 165 -3.38 1.84 21.57
CA GLY A 165 -4.54 2.70 21.30
C GLY A 165 -4.90 2.81 19.82
N LEU A 166 -4.54 1.83 19.00
CA LEU A 166 -4.70 1.86 17.54
C LEU A 166 -5.91 1.06 17.02
N SER A 167 -6.78 0.57 17.91
CA SER A 167 -7.91 -0.30 17.54
C SER A 167 -8.91 0.36 16.59
N GLU A 168 -9.20 1.65 16.77
CA GLU A 168 -10.21 2.37 15.97
C GLU A 168 -9.80 2.54 14.51
N ILE A 169 -8.50 2.55 14.24
CA ILE A 169 -7.95 2.69 12.88
C ILE A 169 -7.53 1.34 12.27
N ASN A 170 -7.84 0.22 12.94
CA ASN A 170 -7.44 -1.12 12.53
C ASN A 170 -8.44 -1.75 11.56
N HIS A 171 -8.01 -1.92 10.31
CA HIS A 171 -8.74 -2.70 9.31
C HIS A 171 -8.07 -4.07 9.17
N SER A 172 -8.73 -5.10 9.70
CA SER A 172 -8.17 -6.45 9.81
C SER A 172 -8.75 -7.41 8.77
N PHE A 173 -7.86 -8.17 8.11
CA PHE A 173 -8.18 -9.13 7.07
C PHE A 173 -7.34 -10.40 7.25
N PHE A 174 -7.84 -11.52 6.75
CA PHE A 174 -7.02 -12.72 6.66
C PHE A 174 -6.05 -12.67 5.47
N LEU A 175 -4.86 -13.27 5.66
CA LEU A 175 -3.95 -13.53 4.55
C LEU A 175 -4.61 -14.43 3.52
N GLN A 176 -4.45 -14.09 2.26
CA GLN A 176 -5.04 -14.82 1.14
C GLN A 176 -4.01 -15.77 0.51
N SER A 177 -4.48 -16.89 -0.05
CA SER A 177 -3.61 -17.91 -0.62
C SER A 177 -3.17 -17.62 -2.06
N TYR A 178 -2.58 -16.45 -2.29
CA TYR A 178 -1.94 -16.10 -3.57
C TYR A 178 -0.55 -15.47 -3.33
N GLY A 179 0.20 -15.23 -4.38
CA GLY A 179 1.58 -14.80 -4.27
C GLY A 179 2.49 -15.90 -3.71
N LYS A 180 3.41 -15.57 -2.82
CA LYS A 180 4.29 -16.56 -2.17
C LYS A 180 3.54 -17.62 -1.35
N MET A 181 2.23 -17.39 -1.09
CA MET A 181 1.38 -18.32 -0.34
C MET A 181 0.52 -19.22 -1.23
N THR A 182 0.66 -19.15 -2.55
CA THR A 182 -0.05 -20.02 -3.50
C THR A 182 0.11 -21.48 -3.12
N GLY A 183 -1.04 -22.19 -2.95
CA GLY A 183 -1.07 -23.61 -2.60
C GLY A 183 -0.80 -23.94 -1.13
N ASN A 184 -0.62 -22.95 -0.26
CA ASN A 184 -0.49 -23.21 1.18
C ASN A 184 -1.84 -23.39 1.84
N LYS A 185 -2.16 -24.65 2.23
CA LYS A 185 -3.44 -25.05 2.84
C LYS A 185 -3.73 -24.41 4.21
N ASN A 186 -2.72 -23.87 4.88
CA ASN A 186 -2.88 -23.17 6.17
C ASN A 186 -3.52 -21.79 6.04
N TYR A 187 -3.65 -21.31 4.81
CA TYR A 187 -4.33 -20.07 4.47
C TYR A 187 -5.57 -20.46 3.67
N ASP A 188 -6.63 -20.81 4.37
CA ASP A 188 -7.88 -21.20 3.73
C ASP A 188 -8.42 -20.04 2.93
N GLY A 189 -8.63 -20.33 1.67
CA GLY A 189 -9.14 -19.47 0.66
C GLY A 189 -10.37 -18.67 1.09
N VAL A 190 -10.13 -17.53 1.68
CA VAL A 190 -11.07 -16.43 1.53
C VAL A 190 -10.98 -16.09 0.05
N THR A 191 -11.99 -16.45 -0.69
CA THR A 191 -12.16 -16.05 -2.09
C THR A 191 -11.86 -14.56 -2.17
N ILE A 192 -10.84 -14.18 -2.97
CA ILE A 192 -10.59 -12.77 -3.24
C ILE A 192 -11.88 -12.24 -3.82
N VAL A 193 -12.59 -11.41 -3.06
CA VAL A 193 -13.82 -10.78 -3.55
C VAL A 193 -13.38 -9.74 -4.58
N GLN A 194 -13.33 -10.17 -5.84
CA GLN A 194 -12.96 -9.32 -6.99
C GLN A 194 -14.12 -8.42 -7.44
N ASN A 195 -15.16 -8.27 -6.62
CA ASN A 195 -16.34 -7.49 -6.96
C ASN A 195 -16.17 -5.99 -6.63
N ILE A 196 -15.15 -5.35 -7.21
CA ILE A 196 -15.00 -3.91 -7.06
C ILE A 196 -14.95 -3.31 -8.45
N GLU A 197 -16.08 -2.84 -8.90
CA GLU A 197 -16.34 -2.34 -10.26
C GLU A 197 -15.48 -1.14 -10.68
N ASN A 198 -14.74 -0.50 -9.75
CA ASN A 198 -14.08 0.78 -10.01
C ASN A 198 -12.60 0.81 -9.58
N TRP A 199 -11.81 -0.21 -9.91
CA TRP A 199 -10.38 -0.14 -9.75
C TRP A 199 -9.63 -0.72 -10.94
N LYS A 200 -8.37 -0.29 -11.11
CA LYS A 200 -7.43 -0.86 -12.07
C LYS A 200 -6.11 -1.14 -11.36
N VAL A 201 -5.53 -2.29 -11.60
CA VAL A 201 -4.27 -2.70 -10.99
C VAL A 201 -3.16 -2.76 -12.03
N TYR A 202 -2.02 -2.14 -11.70
CA TYR A 202 -0.86 -2.04 -12.58
C TYR A 202 0.35 -2.68 -11.90
N SER A 203 1.12 -3.47 -12.67
CA SER A 203 2.41 -4.00 -12.24
C SER A 203 3.52 -2.96 -12.34
N VAL A 204 4.71 -3.29 -11.78
CA VAL A 204 5.85 -2.37 -11.76
C VAL A 204 6.39 -2.01 -13.14
N ASP A 205 6.13 -2.83 -14.16
CA ASP A 205 6.46 -2.56 -15.58
C ASP A 205 5.33 -1.84 -16.33
N GLY A 206 4.25 -1.43 -15.65
CA GLY A 206 3.15 -0.63 -16.19
C GLY A 206 2.02 -1.44 -16.82
N LYS A 207 2.08 -2.78 -16.82
CA LYS A 207 1.01 -3.60 -17.41
C LYS A 207 -0.26 -3.55 -16.55
N CYS A 208 -1.41 -3.28 -17.20
CA CYS A 208 -2.73 -3.28 -16.58
C CYS A 208 -3.34 -4.69 -16.54
N PHE A 209 -3.91 -5.05 -15.40
CA PHE A 209 -4.61 -6.32 -15.16
C PHE A 209 -6.11 -6.13 -14.84
N GLY A 210 -6.68 -4.96 -15.17
CA GLY A 210 -8.06 -4.66 -14.79
C GLY A 210 -8.23 -4.73 -13.28
N THR A 211 -9.12 -5.60 -12.81
CA THR A 211 -9.36 -5.83 -11.37
C THR A 211 -8.66 -7.07 -10.82
N ASP A 212 -7.85 -7.78 -11.61
CA ASP A 212 -7.28 -9.08 -11.27
C ASP A 212 -5.95 -8.96 -10.52
N LEU A 213 -6.03 -8.95 -9.18
CA LEU A 213 -4.87 -8.94 -8.28
C LEU A 213 -4.03 -10.21 -8.36
N VAL A 214 -4.65 -11.35 -8.68
CA VAL A 214 -3.95 -12.64 -8.76
C VAL A 214 -3.09 -12.69 -10.01
N ALA A 215 -3.67 -12.33 -11.17
CA ALA A 215 -2.93 -12.27 -12.43
C ALA A 215 -1.77 -11.27 -12.36
N ARG A 216 -1.97 -10.09 -11.71
CA ARG A 216 -0.88 -9.15 -11.44
C ARG A 216 0.21 -9.79 -10.57
N SER A 217 -0.17 -10.45 -9.48
CA SER A 217 0.78 -11.13 -8.59
C SER A 217 1.63 -12.17 -9.32
N GLU A 218 1.02 -13.01 -10.15
CA GLU A 218 1.75 -14.00 -10.93
C GLU A 218 2.70 -13.36 -11.96
N HIS A 219 2.30 -12.24 -12.54
CA HIS A 219 3.17 -11.46 -13.43
C HIS A 219 4.38 -10.88 -12.70
N GLU A 220 4.18 -10.29 -11.52
CA GLU A 220 5.24 -9.70 -10.67
C GLU A 220 6.31 -10.74 -10.26
N LYS A 221 5.94 -12.02 -10.16
CA LYS A 221 6.87 -13.11 -9.86
C LYS A 221 8.02 -13.20 -10.88
N GLY A 222 7.73 -12.91 -12.16
CA GLY A 222 8.71 -12.96 -13.25
C GLY A 222 9.62 -11.74 -13.35
N ILE A 223 9.32 -10.65 -12.66
CA ILE A 223 10.07 -9.39 -12.74
C ILE A 223 11.30 -9.45 -11.80
N LYS A 224 12.47 -9.05 -12.32
CA LYS A 224 13.76 -9.09 -11.60
C LYS A 224 13.87 -7.99 -10.54
#